data_aff1a0df199d5b6945a9298bab826981
#
_entry.id   aff1a0df199d5b6945a9298bab826981
#
_cell.length_a   1.000
_cell.length_b   1.000
_cell.length_c   1.000
_cell.angle_alpha   90.00
_cell.angle_beta   90.00
_cell.angle_gamma   90.00
#
_symmetry.space_group_name_H-M   'P 1'
#
loop_
_entity.id
_entity.type
_entity.pdbx_description
1 polymer ?
#
loop_
_entity_poly.entity_id
_entity_poly.type
_entity_poly.pdbx_seq_one_letter_code
_entity_poly.pdbx_strand_id
1 'polypeptide(L)'
;MKISLILPHQLFYPNPVLSRSRTVFILEDPIFLNDKEYPTRFHKQKIMLHLLSIKCYSDELNEYGYNVKILDSSAIKAPNDYESFFKSNKVSEVHYVDPHDFIVQKRLNKVFKKLRIKSHFYDTPGFINTKDEIDDYFLNKKKFFLTTFYQKERKKLNILINHEGKPVGGKWSYDSENRKKLPKNVKIPPPIKNTYENVDFKNTIEHINSNFKQNYGTTDSFNYPVNRSQAKNALNLFLEKRFLDFGSYEDAISTEHRFIFHSVLSPAMNIGLLTPNEVVSASLDFSDQHSIPINSLEGFIRQIIGWREFIRGIYQVKGVYQRTKNHWNFTKKIPDEFYS
;
A
#
# COMPACT_ATOMS: atom_id res chain seq x y z
N MET A 1 2.76 14.27 27.05
CA MET A 1 3.80 13.49 26.37
C MET A 1 3.75 13.79 24.87
N LYS A 2 4.91 13.84 24.19
CA LYS A 2 5.01 13.93 22.73
C LYS A 2 5.22 12.53 22.16
N ILE A 3 4.52 12.18 21.09
CA ILE A 3 4.61 10.85 20.46
C ILE A 3 4.75 10.93 18.95
N SER A 4 5.29 9.85 18.38
CA SER A 4 5.16 9.51 16.95
C SER A 4 4.12 8.40 16.82
N LEU A 5 3.12 8.58 15.96
CA LEU A 5 2.07 7.60 15.71
C LEU A 5 2.25 7.01 14.31
N ILE A 6 2.32 5.69 14.22
CA ILE A 6 2.47 4.92 12.99
C ILE A 6 1.29 3.96 12.86
N LEU A 7 0.69 3.92 11.67
CA LEU A 7 -0.43 3.04 11.35
C LEU A 7 0.06 1.77 10.64
N PRO A 8 -0.74 0.68 10.56
CA PRO A 8 -0.31 -0.61 10.02
C PRO A 8 0.16 -0.61 8.57
N HIS A 9 -0.16 0.42 7.82
CA HIS A 9 0.19 0.61 6.41
C HIS A 9 1.26 1.69 6.19
N GLN A 10 2.00 2.07 7.24
CA GLN A 10 2.97 3.17 7.24
C GLN A 10 4.35 2.74 7.72
N LEU A 11 4.77 1.51 7.41
CA LEU A 11 6.05 0.94 7.82
C LEU A 11 7.20 1.41 6.91
N PHE A 12 7.33 2.74 6.76
CA PHE A 12 8.26 3.39 5.81
C PHE A 12 9.70 3.44 6.28
N TYR A 13 10.63 3.49 5.31
CA TYR A 13 12.07 3.68 5.51
C TYR A 13 12.64 4.73 4.53
N PRO A 14 13.05 5.93 5.01
CA PRO A 14 12.84 6.44 6.36
C PRO A 14 11.36 6.77 6.61
N ASN A 15 10.95 6.75 7.88
CA ASN A 15 9.61 7.21 8.25
C ASN A 15 9.68 8.66 8.75
N PRO A 16 8.89 9.61 8.18
CA PRO A 16 9.03 11.04 8.48
C PRO A 16 8.72 11.42 9.94
N VAL A 17 7.99 10.57 10.67
CA VAL A 17 7.62 10.87 12.06
C VAL A 17 8.63 10.35 13.09
N LEU A 18 9.66 9.63 12.68
CA LEU A 18 10.62 9.05 13.62
C LEU A 18 11.48 10.12 14.28
N SER A 19 11.64 10.02 15.60
CA SER A 19 12.57 10.82 16.39
C SER A 19 12.92 10.05 17.66
N ARG A 20 14.19 10.04 18.03
CA ARG A 20 14.65 9.42 19.28
C ARG A 20 14.16 10.14 20.54
N SER A 21 13.72 11.39 20.41
CA SER A 21 13.15 12.18 21.51
C SER A 21 11.69 11.89 21.82
N ARG A 22 11.03 11.03 21.03
CA ARG A 22 9.62 10.70 21.17
C ARG A 22 9.43 9.19 21.27
N THR A 23 8.48 8.74 22.09
CA THR A 23 8.00 7.36 22.03
C THR A 23 7.24 7.15 20.73
N VAL A 24 7.59 6.09 20.01
CA VAL A 24 6.92 5.65 18.80
C VAL A 24 5.82 4.68 19.18
N PHE A 25 4.58 4.97 18.85
CA PHE A 25 3.47 4.03 18.95
C PHE A 25 3.12 3.50 17.57
N ILE A 26 3.17 2.19 17.40
CA ILE A 26 2.65 1.50 16.21
C ILE A 26 1.28 0.95 16.57
N LEU A 27 0.26 1.44 15.90
CA LEU A 27 -1.13 1.11 16.21
C LEU A 27 -1.61 -0.04 15.32
N GLU A 28 -2.07 -1.13 15.90
CA GLU A 28 -2.86 -2.16 15.20
C GLU A 28 -4.30 -1.66 15.02
N ASP A 29 -4.46 -0.66 14.16
CA ASP A 29 -5.76 -0.01 13.96
C ASP A 29 -6.84 -0.99 13.49
N PRO A 30 -8.00 -1.05 14.17
CA PRO A 30 -9.07 -1.98 13.86
C PRO A 30 -9.56 -1.94 12.41
N ILE A 31 -9.49 -0.77 11.74
CA ILE A 31 -9.94 -0.63 10.35
C ILE A 31 -9.17 -1.56 9.39
N PHE A 32 -7.96 -2.00 9.76
CA PHE A 32 -7.14 -2.91 8.99
C PHE A 32 -7.28 -4.38 9.41
N LEU A 33 -7.91 -4.64 10.56
CA LEU A 33 -7.99 -5.97 11.17
C LEU A 33 -9.45 -6.43 11.35
N ASN A 34 -10.20 -5.79 12.24
CA ASN A 34 -11.59 -6.15 12.57
C ASN A 34 -12.32 -4.99 13.25
N ASP A 35 -12.77 -4.01 12.49
CA ASP A 35 -13.46 -2.83 13.02
C ASP A 35 -14.93 -3.09 13.32
N LYS A 36 -15.43 -2.60 14.46
CA LYS A 36 -16.84 -2.79 14.89
C LYS A 36 -17.82 -1.88 14.17
N GLU A 37 -17.42 -0.66 13.82
CA GLU A 37 -18.28 0.28 13.09
C GLU A 37 -18.30 0.02 11.59
N TYR A 38 -17.18 -0.46 11.06
CA TYR A 38 -17.00 -0.78 9.65
C TYR A 38 -16.55 -2.25 9.51
N PRO A 39 -17.42 -3.22 9.86
CA PRO A 39 -17.03 -4.62 9.93
C PRO A 39 -16.68 -5.14 8.55
N THR A 40 -15.41 -5.51 8.39
CA THR A 40 -14.89 -6.14 7.18
C THR A 40 -14.12 -7.39 7.59
N ARG A 41 -14.57 -8.53 7.10
CA ARG A 41 -13.88 -9.81 7.34
C ARG A 41 -12.73 -9.96 6.35
N PHE A 42 -11.56 -9.44 6.73
CA PHE A 42 -10.37 -9.58 5.89
C PHE A 42 -9.90 -11.04 5.81
N HIS A 43 -9.29 -11.41 4.69
CA HIS A 43 -8.62 -12.70 4.55
C HIS A 43 -7.54 -12.87 5.62
N LYS A 44 -7.42 -14.06 6.21
CA LYS A 44 -6.46 -14.34 7.30
C LYS A 44 -5.01 -13.99 6.94
N GLN A 45 -4.58 -14.22 5.68
CA GLN A 45 -3.24 -13.83 5.24
C GLN A 45 -3.02 -12.32 5.20
N LYS A 46 -4.06 -11.48 4.97
CA LYS A 46 -3.92 -10.03 5.07
C LYS A 46 -3.69 -9.61 6.52
N ILE A 47 -4.41 -10.20 7.46
CA ILE A 47 -4.24 -9.94 8.89
C ILE A 47 -2.82 -10.37 9.31
N MET A 48 -2.40 -11.56 8.88
CA MET A 48 -1.06 -12.10 9.12
C MET A 48 0.04 -11.17 8.59
N LEU A 49 -0.13 -10.63 7.37
CA LEU A 49 0.80 -9.66 6.78
C LEU A 49 0.97 -8.44 7.70
N HIS A 50 -0.13 -7.85 8.17
CA HIS A 50 -0.05 -6.68 9.05
C HIS A 50 0.62 -7.00 10.38
N LEU A 51 0.20 -8.07 11.08
CA LEU A 51 0.73 -8.42 12.40
C LEU A 51 2.22 -8.74 12.36
N LEU A 52 2.65 -9.58 11.41
CA LEU A 52 4.05 -9.93 11.25
C LEU A 52 4.91 -8.72 10.86
N SER A 53 4.42 -7.88 9.93
CA SER A 53 5.19 -6.72 9.49
C SER A 53 5.31 -5.64 10.57
N ILE A 54 4.26 -5.42 11.37
CA ILE A 54 4.31 -4.52 12.54
C ILE A 54 5.37 -5.01 13.54
N LYS A 55 5.39 -6.30 13.83
CA LYS A 55 6.35 -6.90 14.76
C LYS A 55 7.77 -6.73 14.24
N CYS A 56 8.05 -7.13 12.99
CA CYS A 56 9.38 -6.98 12.39
C CYS A 56 9.84 -5.51 12.39
N TYR A 57 8.95 -4.60 12.03
CA TYR A 57 9.26 -3.17 12.00
C TYR A 57 9.54 -2.60 13.40
N SER A 58 8.76 -3.02 14.41
CA SER A 58 8.98 -2.63 15.80
C SER A 58 10.33 -3.11 16.32
N ASP A 59 10.67 -4.37 16.03
CA ASP A 59 11.95 -4.95 16.49
C ASP A 59 13.12 -4.22 15.83
N GLU A 60 13.07 -3.98 14.53
CA GLU A 60 14.11 -3.24 13.81
C GLU A 60 14.27 -1.80 14.31
N LEU A 61 13.17 -1.09 14.56
CA LEU A 61 13.24 0.26 15.13
C LEU A 61 13.84 0.28 16.54
N ASN A 62 13.56 -0.74 17.37
CA ASN A 62 14.18 -0.87 18.69
C ASN A 62 15.69 -1.12 18.57
N GLU A 63 16.13 -1.96 17.62
CA GLU A 63 17.56 -2.15 17.31
C GLU A 63 18.26 -0.85 16.90
N TYR A 64 17.54 0.02 16.16
CA TYR A 64 18.04 1.36 15.83
C TYR A 64 17.96 2.38 16.98
N GLY A 65 17.57 1.95 18.18
CA GLY A 65 17.55 2.78 19.39
C GLY A 65 16.32 3.70 19.51
N TYR A 66 15.23 3.42 18.82
CA TYR A 66 13.95 4.06 19.08
C TYR A 66 13.22 3.38 20.23
N ASN A 67 12.47 4.14 21.02
CA ASN A 67 11.58 3.60 22.04
C ASN A 67 10.22 3.29 21.40
N VAL A 68 9.99 2.03 21.04
CA VAL A 68 8.79 1.60 20.29
C VAL A 68 7.83 0.83 21.18
N LYS A 69 6.54 1.11 21.03
CA LYS A 69 5.46 0.39 21.69
C LYS A 69 4.41 0.03 20.65
N ILE A 70 4.05 -1.24 20.58
CA ILE A 70 2.90 -1.70 19.79
C ILE A 70 1.64 -1.49 20.64
N LEU A 71 0.65 -0.82 20.08
CA LEU A 71 -0.68 -0.74 20.64
C LEU A 71 -1.54 -1.75 19.92
N ASP A 72 -1.72 -2.91 20.52
CA ASP A 72 -2.43 -4.02 19.92
C ASP A 72 -3.94 -3.76 19.77
N SER A 73 -4.58 -4.51 18.89
CA SER A 73 -6.01 -4.36 18.56
C SER A 73 -6.96 -4.69 19.72
N SER A 74 -6.47 -5.27 20.83
CA SER A 74 -7.26 -5.47 22.04
C SER A 74 -7.47 -4.17 22.82
N ALA A 75 -6.53 -3.23 22.69
CA ALA A 75 -6.56 -1.94 23.35
C ALA A 75 -7.44 -0.90 22.60
N ILE A 76 -7.63 -1.08 21.28
CA ILE A 76 -8.49 -0.20 20.48
C ILE A 76 -9.48 -1.06 19.69
N LYS A 77 -10.68 -1.21 20.22
CA LYS A 77 -11.79 -1.97 19.61
C LYS A 77 -12.90 -1.10 19.07
N ALA A 78 -12.91 0.17 19.45
CA ALA A 78 -13.94 1.14 19.09
C ALA A 78 -13.37 2.55 19.04
N PRO A 79 -14.01 3.52 18.36
CA PRO A 79 -13.55 4.90 18.27
C PRO A 79 -13.25 5.60 19.59
N ASN A 80 -13.99 5.26 20.64
CA ASN A 80 -13.77 5.85 21.96
C ASN A 80 -12.45 5.39 22.61
N ASP A 81 -11.90 4.27 22.19
CA ASP A 81 -10.65 3.74 22.75
C ASP A 81 -9.43 4.58 22.34
N TYR A 82 -9.50 5.26 21.18
CA TYR A 82 -8.50 6.27 20.82
C TYR A 82 -8.43 7.38 21.86
N GLU A 83 -9.58 7.89 22.30
CA GLU A 83 -9.65 8.92 23.34
C GLU A 83 -9.04 8.42 24.65
N SER A 84 -9.38 7.21 25.06
CA SER A 84 -8.85 6.58 26.27
C SER A 84 -7.34 6.41 26.18
N PHE A 85 -6.81 5.96 25.07
CA PHE A 85 -5.38 5.83 24.83
C PHE A 85 -4.64 7.17 24.97
N PHE A 86 -5.10 8.22 24.27
CA PHE A 86 -4.45 9.53 24.32
C PHE A 86 -4.54 10.17 25.72
N LYS A 87 -5.66 9.99 26.43
CA LYS A 87 -5.81 10.49 27.81
C LYS A 87 -4.91 9.76 28.81
N SER A 88 -4.94 8.42 28.83
CA SER A 88 -4.17 7.61 29.78
C SER A 88 -2.66 7.86 29.65
N ASN A 89 -2.19 8.08 28.43
CA ASN A 89 -0.79 8.39 28.16
C ASN A 89 -0.48 9.89 28.26
N LYS A 90 -1.44 10.75 28.65
CA LYS A 90 -1.27 12.20 28.77
C LYS A 90 -0.61 12.82 27.54
N VAL A 91 -1.07 12.39 26.32
CA VAL A 91 -0.50 12.88 25.07
C VAL A 91 -0.92 14.32 24.84
N SER A 92 0.07 15.20 24.66
CA SER A 92 -0.13 16.63 24.36
C SER A 92 0.26 17.00 22.92
N GLU A 93 1.11 16.18 22.29
CA GLU A 93 1.61 16.43 20.95
C GLU A 93 1.77 15.11 20.19
N VAL A 94 1.29 15.04 18.94
CA VAL A 94 1.37 13.88 18.08
C VAL A 94 1.95 14.23 16.72
N HIS A 95 2.89 13.40 16.25
CA HIS A 95 3.43 13.43 14.90
C HIS A 95 2.92 12.23 14.14
N TYR A 96 2.26 12.42 12.99
CA TYR A 96 1.68 11.33 12.22
C TYR A 96 1.72 11.61 10.72
N VAL A 97 1.86 10.54 9.94
CA VAL A 97 1.83 10.60 8.47
C VAL A 97 0.36 10.59 8.01
N ASP A 98 0.08 11.24 6.87
CA ASP A 98 -1.22 11.17 6.20
C ASP A 98 -1.70 9.70 6.14
N PRO A 99 -2.77 9.35 6.85
CA PRO A 99 -3.29 7.99 6.80
C PRO A 99 -3.92 7.63 5.45
N HIS A 100 -4.11 8.60 4.55
CA HIS A 100 -4.86 8.47 3.28
C HIS A 100 -6.05 7.50 3.37
N ASP A 101 -6.62 7.39 4.54
CA ASP A 101 -7.88 6.72 4.88
C ASP A 101 -8.82 7.71 5.57
N PHE A 102 -9.99 7.91 4.96
CA PHE A 102 -10.97 8.89 5.43
C PHE A 102 -11.47 8.60 6.85
N ILE A 103 -11.68 7.33 7.19
CA ILE A 103 -12.25 6.93 8.49
C ILE A 103 -11.22 7.15 9.59
N VAL A 104 -9.99 6.70 9.37
CA VAL A 104 -8.88 6.89 10.30
C VAL A 104 -8.62 8.38 10.52
N GLN A 105 -8.52 9.16 9.44
CA GLN A 105 -8.32 10.62 9.53
C GLN A 105 -9.44 11.30 10.31
N LYS A 106 -10.69 10.93 10.05
CA LYS A 106 -11.86 11.45 10.76
C LYS A 106 -11.82 11.13 12.25
N ARG A 107 -11.45 9.89 12.63
CA ARG A 107 -11.32 9.46 14.03
C ARG A 107 -10.21 10.23 14.75
N LEU A 108 -9.02 10.30 14.16
CA LEU A 108 -7.88 11.00 14.72
C LEU A 108 -8.19 12.50 14.90
N ASN A 109 -8.71 13.18 13.89
CA ASN A 109 -9.06 14.60 13.97
C ASN A 109 -10.08 14.89 15.05
N LYS A 110 -11.12 14.02 15.20
CA LYS A 110 -12.13 14.15 16.27
C LYS A 110 -11.49 14.10 17.66
N VAL A 111 -10.58 13.16 17.88
CA VAL A 111 -9.91 12.98 19.18
C VAL A 111 -8.93 14.11 19.45
N PHE A 112 -8.09 14.48 18.47
CA PHE A 112 -7.12 15.58 18.62
C PHE A 112 -7.83 16.89 18.97
N LYS A 113 -8.94 17.21 18.27
CA LYS A 113 -9.75 18.39 18.58
C LYS A 113 -10.33 18.33 19.99
N LYS A 114 -10.93 17.21 20.38
CA LYS A 114 -11.60 17.02 21.69
C LYS A 114 -10.60 17.15 22.84
N LEU A 115 -9.42 16.56 22.70
CA LEU A 115 -8.38 16.56 23.74
C LEU A 115 -7.39 17.73 23.65
N ARG A 116 -7.58 18.62 22.67
CA ARG A 116 -6.66 19.75 22.39
C ARG A 116 -5.22 19.32 22.18
N ILE A 117 -5.02 18.17 21.50
CA ILE A 117 -3.70 17.64 21.16
C ILE A 117 -3.13 18.45 19.99
N LYS A 118 -1.90 18.94 20.13
CA LYS A 118 -1.15 19.55 19.03
C LYS A 118 -0.75 18.46 18.05
N SER A 119 -1.23 18.53 16.81
CA SER A 119 -0.92 17.54 15.78
C SER A 119 0.00 18.09 14.71
N HIS A 120 1.00 17.29 14.32
CA HIS A 120 1.91 17.55 13.22
C HIS A 120 1.68 16.49 12.15
N PHE A 121 1.21 16.95 11.01
CA PHE A 121 0.88 16.14 9.85
C PHE A 121 2.06 16.13 8.87
N TYR A 122 2.36 14.96 8.30
CA TYR A 122 3.40 14.74 7.31
C TYR A 122 2.81 14.07 6.08
N ASP A 123 3.27 14.46 4.88
CA ASP A 123 2.91 13.75 3.65
C ASP A 123 3.39 12.30 3.70
N THR A 124 2.63 11.42 3.05
CA THR A 124 2.92 10.00 3.05
C THR A 124 3.94 9.60 1.98
N PRO A 125 5.03 8.88 2.35
CA PRO A 125 5.91 8.26 1.37
C PRO A 125 5.26 7.13 0.54
N GLY A 126 4.07 6.67 0.93
CA GLY A 126 3.32 5.63 0.23
C GLY A 126 2.77 6.06 -1.13
N PHE A 127 2.92 7.35 -1.49
CA PHE A 127 2.56 7.93 -2.77
C PHE A 127 3.63 8.92 -3.22
N ILE A 128 3.67 9.22 -4.53
CA ILE A 128 4.64 10.12 -5.13
C ILE A 128 4.22 11.59 -4.96
N ASN A 129 2.95 11.85 -5.17
CA ASN A 129 2.41 13.19 -5.03
C ASN A 129 2.11 13.52 -3.56
N THR A 130 2.29 14.77 -3.17
CA THR A 130 1.78 15.29 -1.90
C THR A 130 0.25 15.37 -1.92
N LYS A 131 -0.34 15.59 -0.76
CA LYS A 131 -1.79 15.79 -0.67
C LYS A 131 -2.23 17.03 -1.47
N ASP A 132 -1.49 18.13 -1.35
CA ASP A 132 -1.81 19.39 -2.00
C ASP A 132 -1.69 19.29 -3.53
N GLU A 133 -0.67 18.60 -4.07
CA GLU A 133 -0.53 18.36 -5.52
C GLU A 133 -1.70 17.55 -6.09
N ILE A 134 -2.22 16.60 -5.33
CA ILE A 134 -3.42 15.83 -5.70
C ILE A 134 -4.66 16.73 -5.66
N ASP A 135 -4.84 17.52 -4.62
CA ASP A 135 -5.96 18.45 -4.49
C ASP A 135 -5.95 19.46 -5.64
N ASP A 136 -4.83 20.08 -5.96
CA ASP A 136 -4.66 21.03 -7.07
C ASP A 136 -5.06 20.43 -8.43
N TYR A 137 -4.75 19.14 -8.65
CA TYR A 137 -5.10 18.51 -9.90
C TYR A 137 -6.57 18.10 -9.98
N PHE A 138 -7.14 17.55 -8.90
CA PHE A 138 -8.44 16.86 -8.95
C PHE A 138 -9.64 17.70 -8.48
N LEU A 139 -9.49 18.63 -7.50
CA LEU A 139 -10.64 19.32 -6.88
C LEU A 139 -11.54 20.06 -7.85
N ASN A 140 -10.95 20.75 -8.84
CA ASN A 140 -11.70 21.59 -9.78
C ASN A 140 -12.09 20.87 -11.07
N LYS A 141 -11.85 19.54 -11.17
CA LYS A 141 -12.18 18.78 -12.39
C LYS A 141 -13.57 18.17 -12.33
N LYS A 142 -14.32 18.32 -13.42
CA LYS A 142 -15.62 17.67 -13.62
C LYS A 142 -15.49 16.22 -14.13
N LYS A 143 -14.43 15.96 -14.90
CA LYS A 143 -14.14 14.63 -15.50
C LYS A 143 -12.69 14.25 -15.23
N PHE A 144 -12.47 12.98 -15.01
CA PHE A 144 -11.16 12.42 -14.67
C PHE A 144 -10.70 11.46 -15.77
N PHE A 145 -9.54 11.72 -16.36
CA PHE A 145 -8.94 10.89 -17.40
C PHE A 145 -7.53 10.49 -16.99
N LEU A 146 -7.32 9.20 -16.86
CA LEU A 146 -6.01 8.63 -16.53
C LEU A 146 -4.92 9.09 -17.50
N THR A 147 -5.20 9.05 -18.80
CA THR A 147 -4.22 9.43 -19.84
C THR A 147 -3.67 10.84 -19.63
N THR A 148 -4.54 11.81 -19.38
CA THR A 148 -4.12 13.20 -19.16
C THR A 148 -3.33 13.36 -17.86
N PHE A 149 -3.75 12.67 -16.81
CA PHE A 149 -3.05 12.67 -15.53
C PHE A 149 -1.65 12.05 -15.69
N TYR A 150 -1.57 10.87 -16.27
CA TYR A 150 -0.33 10.15 -16.48
C TYR A 150 0.70 10.92 -17.33
N GLN A 151 0.25 11.57 -18.41
CA GLN A 151 1.12 12.43 -19.21
C GLN A 151 1.67 13.61 -18.40
N LYS A 152 0.85 14.22 -17.54
CA LYS A 152 1.28 15.28 -16.63
C LYS A 152 2.34 14.74 -15.63
N GLU A 153 2.09 13.59 -15.03
CA GLU A 153 3.03 12.98 -14.08
C GLU A 153 4.36 12.61 -14.74
N ARG A 154 4.35 12.03 -15.93
CA ARG A 154 5.59 11.74 -16.68
C ARG A 154 6.41 13.00 -16.95
N LYS A 155 5.77 14.11 -17.34
CA LYS A 155 6.44 15.39 -17.57
C LYS A 155 6.96 15.99 -16.25
N LYS A 156 6.16 16.00 -15.20
CA LYS A 156 6.52 16.51 -13.87
C LYS A 156 7.76 15.79 -13.31
N LEU A 157 7.77 14.47 -13.42
CA LEU A 157 8.83 13.60 -12.87
C LEU A 157 10.00 13.41 -13.83
N ASN A 158 9.90 13.92 -15.07
CA ASN A 158 10.85 13.69 -16.15
C ASN A 158 11.13 12.20 -16.41
N ILE A 159 10.09 11.36 -16.34
CA ILE A 159 10.18 9.90 -16.53
C ILE A 159 9.80 9.52 -17.94
N LEU A 160 10.69 8.80 -18.65
CA LEU A 160 10.53 8.38 -20.03
C LEU A 160 10.20 9.56 -20.98
N ILE A 161 10.80 10.70 -20.73
CA ILE A 161 10.71 11.93 -21.52
C ILE A 161 12.09 12.21 -22.13
N ASN A 162 12.13 12.51 -23.43
CA ASN A 162 13.35 12.93 -24.11
C ASN A 162 13.63 14.43 -23.89
N HIS A 163 14.78 14.91 -24.37
CA HIS A 163 15.22 16.30 -24.25
C HIS A 163 14.27 17.32 -24.92
N GLU A 164 13.39 16.88 -25.85
CA GLU A 164 12.37 17.72 -26.50
C GLU A 164 11.04 17.74 -25.72
N GLY A 165 10.95 17.08 -24.56
CA GLY A 165 9.70 16.96 -23.78
C GLY A 165 8.70 15.95 -24.37
N LYS A 166 9.14 15.12 -25.34
CA LYS A 166 8.32 14.08 -25.97
C LYS A 166 8.53 12.74 -25.29
N PRO A 167 7.57 11.80 -25.38
CA PRO A 167 7.71 10.48 -24.78
C PRO A 167 8.81 9.66 -25.47
N VAL A 168 9.65 9.00 -24.70
CA VAL A 168 10.61 8.01 -25.20
C VAL A 168 9.84 6.91 -25.95
N GLY A 169 10.37 6.51 -27.13
CA GLY A 169 9.73 5.54 -28.00
C GLY A 169 8.52 6.10 -28.80
N GLY A 170 8.24 7.42 -28.70
CA GLY A 170 7.26 8.11 -29.53
C GLY A 170 5.80 8.00 -29.08
N LYS A 171 5.50 7.15 -28.07
CA LYS A 171 4.13 6.96 -27.56
C LYS A 171 4.05 7.27 -26.06
N TRP A 172 2.89 7.84 -25.65
CA TRP A 172 2.60 8.07 -24.24
C TRP A 172 2.21 6.80 -23.49
N SER A 173 1.70 5.79 -24.17
CA SER A 173 1.32 4.50 -23.61
C SER A 173 1.50 3.39 -24.63
N TYR A 174 1.94 2.25 -24.17
CA TYR A 174 2.10 1.01 -24.94
C TYR A 174 1.04 -0.04 -24.55
N ASP A 175 -0.07 0.35 -23.91
CA ASP A 175 -1.14 -0.51 -23.45
C ASP A 175 -1.66 -1.50 -24.51
N SER A 176 -1.73 -1.07 -25.77
CA SER A 176 -2.13 -1.95 -26.89
C SER A 176 -1.16 -3.12 -27.14
N GLU A 177 0.07 -3.02 -26.67
CA GLU A 177 1.11 -4.05 -26.81
C GLU A 177 1.18 -5.00 -25.62
N ASN A 178 0.44 -4.71 -24.54
CA ASN A 178 0.46 -5.41 -23.27
C ASN A 178 -0.60 -6.54 -23.15
N ARG A 179 -1.27 -6.90 -24.25
CA ARG A 179 -2.41 -7.81 -24.28
C ARG A 179 -2.16 -9.09 -25.08
N LYS A 180 -0.91 -9.53 -25.15
CA LYS A 180 -0.57 -10.77 -25.88
C LYS A 180 -1.08 -11.99 -25.13
N LYS A 181 -1.55 -12.98 -25.89
CA LYS A 181 -1.88 -14.30 -25.34
C LYS A 181 -0.60 -14.99 -24.86
N LEU A 182 -0.71 -15.67 -23.72
CA LEU A 182 0.39 -16.45 -23.18
C LEU A 182 0.70 -17.65 -24.11
N PRO A 183 1.92 -17.78 -24.64
CA PRO A 183 2.28 -18.93 -25.47
C PRO A 183 2.26 -20.22 -24.65
N LYS A 184 1.87 -21.35 -25.27
CA LYS A 184 1.81 -22.65 -24.58
C LYS A 184 3.16 -23.09 -23.97
N ASN A 185 4.25 -22.73 -24.61
CA ASN A 185 5.61 -23.17 -24.22
C ASN A 185 6.40 -22.07 -23.46
N VAL A 186 5.76 -21.01 -23.00
CA VAL A 186 6.46 -19.96 -22.25
C VAL A 186 6.89 -20.49 -20.89
N LYS A 187 8.16 -20.26 -20.55
CA LYS A 187 8.68 -20.57 -19.21
C LYS A 187 8.25 -19.49 -18.22
N ILE A 188 7.33 -19.83 -17.34
CA ILE A 188 6.90 -18.90 -16.28
C ILE A 188 7.85 -19.06 -15.10
N PRO A 189 8.45 -17.95 -14.60
CA PRO A 189 9.32 -18.00 -13.44
C PRO A 189 8.57 -18.53 -12.21
N PRO A 190 9.21 -19.34 -11.36
CA PRO A 190 8.58 -19.85 -10.15
C PRO A 190 8.17 -18.68 -9.21
N PRO A 191 7.17 -18.88 -8.36
CA PRO A 191 6.83 -17.91 -7.33
C PRO A 191 8.05 -17.58 -6.45
N ILE A 192 8.17 -16.31 -6.07
CA ILE A 192 9.19 -15.87 -5.12
C ILE A 192 8.88 -16.55 -3.78
N LYS A 193 9.88 -17.14 -3.15
CA LYS A 193 9.75 -17.77 -1.83
C LYS A 193 10.40 -16.86 -0.80
N ASN A 194 9.65 -16.49 0.23
CA ASN A 194 10.15 -15.79 1.40
C ASN A 194 10.49 -16.78 2.51
N THR A 195 11.54 -16.51 3.25
CA THR A 195 11.90 -17.22 4.48
C THR A 195 11.48 -16.37 5.67
N TYR A 196 11.01 -17.02 6.75
CA TYR A 196 10.49 -16.33 7.93
C TYR A 196 11.31 -16.68 9.17
N GLU A 197 12.61 -16.83 9.01
CA GLU A 197 13.55 -17.02 10.10
C GLU A 197 13.51 -15.81 11.04
N ASN A 198 13.50 -16.05 12.33
CA ASN A 198 13.41 -15.03 13.39
C ASN A 198 12.09 -14.22 13.40
N VAL A 199 11.04 -14.70 12.75
CA VAL A 199 9.72 -14.11 12.82
C VAL A 199 8.81 -14.96 13.70
N ASP A 200 8.03 -14.35 14.56
CA ASP A 200 7.09 -15.05 15.46
C ASP A 200 5.86 -15.59 14.69
N PHE A 201 6.16 -16.46 13.72
CA PHE A 201 5.20 -16.98 12.76
C PHE A 201 4.16 -17.90 13.43
N LYS A 202 4.62 -18.78 14.32
CA LYS A 202 3.76 -19.75 14.99
C LYS A 202 2.73 -19.08 15.89
N ASN A 203 3.17 -18.20 16.78
CA ASN A 203 2.27 -17.51 17.69
C ASN A 203 1.30 -16.59 16.94
N THR A 204 1.72 -15.98 15.82
CA THR A 204 0.83 -15.19 14.97
C THR A 204 -0.25 -16.07 14.34
N ILE A 205 0.08 -17.27 13.86
CA ILE A 205 -0.92 -18.22 13.32
C ILE A 205 -1.94 -18.62 14.41
N GLU A 206 -1.45 -18.96 15.60
CA GLU A 206 -2.31 -19.33 16.73
C GLU A 206 -3.24 -18.19 17.14
N HIS A 207 -2.70 -16.97 17.21
CA HIS A 207 -3.48 -15.75 17.46
C HIS A 207 -4.58 -15.54 16.41
N ILE A 208 -4.25 -15.66 15.13
CA ILE A 208 -5.21 -15.47 14.03
C ILE A 208 -6.30 -16.54 14.09
N ASN A 209 -5.91 -17.79 14.25
CA ASN A 209 -6.88 -18.89 14.29
C ASN A 209 -7.80 -18.84 15.53
N SER A 210 -7.35 -18.22 16.62
CA SER A 210 -8.15 -18.02 17.83
C SER A 210 -9.08 -16.81 17.74
N ASN A 211 -8.59 -15.67 17.24
CA ASN A 211 -9.30 -14.39 17.33
C ASN A 211 -10.05 -14.02 16.02
N PHE A 212 -9.68 -14.62 14.88
CA PHE A 212 -10.27 -14.32 13.57
C PHE A 212 -10.87 -15.58 12.91
N LYS A 213 -11.52 -16.43 13.71
CA LYS A 213 -12.12 -17.71 13.25
C LYS A 213 -13.09 -17.53 12.09
N GLN A 214 -13.88 -16.45 12.11
CA GLN A 214 -14.92 -16.14 11.12
C GLN A 214 -14.39 -15.48 9.85
N ASN A 215 -13.08 -15.20 9.78
CA ASN A 215 -12.47 -14.55 8.62
C ASN A 215 -12.17 -15.56 7.51
N TYR A 216 -12.19 -15.07 6.25
CA TYR A 216 -11.93 -15.88 5.07
C TYR A 216 -10.52 -16.43 5.01
N GLY A 217 -10.38 -17.55 4.29
CA GLY A 217 -9.11 -18.19 3.94
C GLY A 217 -8.42 -18.84 5.11
N THR A 218 -7.21 -19.32 4.84
CA THR A 218 -6.33 -19.97 5.81
C THR A 218 -5.05 -19.17 5.98
N THR A 219 -4.26 -19.52 6.98
CA THR A 219 -2.90 -19.00 7.18
C THR A 219 -1.85 -19.79 6.38
N ASP A 220 -2.26 -20.91 5.76
CA ASP A 220 -1.36 -21.77 5.00
C ASP A 220 -0.84 -21.11 3.74
N SER A 221 0.33 -21.54 3.29
CA SER A 221 0.96 -21.00 2.07
C SER A 221 1.18 -19.49 2.06
N PHE A 222 1.23 -18.86 3.23
CA PHE A 222 1.60 -17.45 3.34
C PHE A 222 3.00 -17.23 2.75
N ASN A 223 3.12 -16.27 1.83
CA ASN A 223 4.38 -16.02 1.13
C ASN A 223 4.56 -14.57 0.71
N TYR A 224 4.20 -13.63 1.58
CA TYR A 224 4.40 -12.20 1.34
C TYR A 224 5.57 -11.65 2.16
N PRO A 225 6.32 -10.66 1.64
CA PRO A 225 7.34 -9.96 2.41
C PRO A 225 6.74 -9.33 3.68
N VAL A 226 7.39 -9.55 4.82
CA VAL A 226 6.98 -8.98 6.12
C VAL A 226 8.00 -7.99 6.68
N ASN A 227 9.15 -7.84 6.04
CA ASN A 227 10.15 -6.85 6.37
C ASN A 227 10.75 -6.22 5.10
N ARG A 228 11.52 -5.15 5.30
CA ARG A 228 12.12 -4.40 4.20
C ARG A 228 13.10 -5.22 3.36
N SER A 229 13.92 -6.06 3.98
CA SER A 229 14.90 -6.89 3.26
C SER A 229 14.20 -7.84 2.30
N GLN A 230 13.15 -8.55 2.75
CA GLN A 230 12.34 -9.42 1.91
C GLN A 230 11.62 -8.66 0.80
N ALA A 231 11.12 -7.46 1.09
CA ALA A 231 10.44 -6.63 0.09
C ALA A 231 11.41 -6.15 -1.02
N LYS A 232 12.63 -5.74 -0.66
CA LYS A 232 13.69 -5.40 -1.62
C LYS A 232 14.11 -6.62 -2.45
N ASN A 233 14.27 -7.78 -1.82
CA ASN A 233 14.57 -9.02 -2.54
C ASN A 233 13.45 -9.36 -3.54
N ALA A 234 12.18 -9.21 -3.15
CA ALA A 234 11.05 -9.44 -4.05
C ALA A 234 11.07 -8.49 -5.26
N LEU A 235 11.43 -7.21 -5.05
CA LEU A 235 11.60 -6.24 -6.14
C LEU A 235 12.74 -6.66 -7.09
N ASN A 236 13.90 -7.02 -6.56
CA ASN A 236 15.06 -7.45 -7.37
C ASN A 236 14.71 -8.70 -8.19
N LEU A 237 14.10 -9.70 -7.57
CA LEU A 237 13.70 -10.92 -8.26
C LEU A 237 12.61 -10.67 -9.33
N PHE A 238 11.72 -9.72 -9.14
CA PHE A 238 10.81 -9.29 -10.19
C PHE A 238 11.56 -8.69 -11.37
N LEU A 239 12.45 -7.75 -11.11
CA LEU A 239 13.25 -7.08 -12.15
C LEU A 239 14.08 -8.09 -12.96
N GLU A 240 14.76 -9.02 -12.29
CA GLU A 240 15.62 -10.02 -12.93
C GLU A 240 14.87 -11.11 -13.70
N LYS A 241 13.71 -11.55 -13.18
CA LYS A 241 13.09 -12.79 -13.68
C LYS A 241 11.78 -12.58 -14.47
N ARG A 242 11.13 -11.42 -14.32
CA ARG A 242 9.78 -11.18 -14.86
C ARG A 242 9.65 -9.89 -15.67
N PHE A 243 10.49 -8.91 -15.42
CA PHE A 243 10.31 -7.57 -15.98
C PHE A 243 10.42 -7.53 -17.49
N LEU A 244 11.30 -8.34 -18.07
CA LEU A 244 11.47 -8.47 -19.53
C LEU A 244 10.13 -8.78 -20.24
N ASP A 245 9.35 -9.69 -19.69
CA ASP A 245 8.11 -10.20 -20.27
C ASP A 245 6.85 -9.56 -19.68
N PHE A 246 7.00 -8.73 -18.64
CA PHE A 246 5.89 -8.10 -17.94
C PHE A 246 4.93 -7.39 -18.90
N GLY A 247 5.45 -6.49 -19.76
CA GLY A 247 4.62 -5.70 -20.65
C GLY A 247 3.85 -6.55 -21.66
N SER A 248 4.48 -7.55 -22.27
CA SER A 248 3.81 -8.41 -23.25
C SER A 248 2.64 -9.18 -22.67
N TYR A 249 2.71 -9.58 -21.40
CA TYR A 249 1.75 -10.47 -20.75
C TYR A 249 1.08 -9.85 -19.51
N GLU A 250 1.05 -8.52 -19.41
CA GLU A 250 0.45 -7.82 -18.27
C GLU A 250 -1.01 -8.24 -18.03
N ASP A 251 -1.81 -8.35 -19.11
CA ASP A 251 -3.22 -8.73 -19.05
C ASP A 251 -3.46 -10.25 -19.26
N ALA A 252 -2.40 -11.07 -19.34
CA ALA A 252 -2.56 -12.51 -19.56
C ALA A 252 -3.09 -13.21 -18.32
N ILE A 253 -3.91 -14.24 -18.54
CA ILE A 253 -4.51 -15.07 -17.50
C ILE A 253 -4.10 -16.52 -17.74
N SER A 254 -3.81 -17.27 -16.67
CA SER A 254 -3.54 -18.70 -16.71
C SER A 254 -4.36 -19.43 -15.64
N THR A 255 -4.87 -20.60 -15.97
CA THR A 255 -5.52 -21.52 -15.02
C THR A 255 -4.52 -22.29 -14.17
N GLU A 256 -3.27 -22.41 -14.63
CA GLU A 256 -2.22 -23.20 -13.99
C GLU A 256 -1.29 -22.35 -13.10
N HIS A 257 -1.11 -21.05 -13.44
CA HIS A 257 -0.15 -20.16 -12.81
C HIS A 257 -0.84 -18.93 -12.22
N ARG A 258 -0.69 -18.72 -10.90
CA ARG A 258 -1.28 -17.56 -10.19
C ARG A 258 -0.53 -16.25 -10.49
N PHE A 259 0.78 -16.33 -10.63
CA PHE A 259 1.65 -15.16 -10.80
C PHE A 259 2.52 -15.34 -12.04
N ILE A 260 2.00 -14.98 -13.20
CA ILE A 260 2.69 -15.17 -14.48
C ILE A 260 3.97 -14.31 -14.50
N PHE A 261 3.87 -13.09 -15.02
CA PHE A 261 4.98 -12.13 -15.03
C PHE A 261 4.71 -10.92 -14.12
N HIS A 262 3.67 -10.98 -13.28
CA HIS A 262 3.31 -9.90 -12.36
C HIS A 262 4.36 -9.72 -11.25
N SER A 263 4.51 -8.47 -10.79
CA SER A 263 5.49 -8.12 -9.76
C SER A 263 5.13 -8.62 -8.36
N VAL A 264 3.83 -8.72 -8.06
CA VAL A 264 3.29 -9.05 -6.72
C VAL A 264 3.80 -8.10 -5.61
N LEU A 265 4.20 -6.87 -5.96
CA LEU A 265 4.76 -5.89 -5.02
C LEU A 265 3.69 -5.05 -4.29
N SER A 266 2.43 -5.10 -4.76
CA SER A 266 1.35 -4.29 -4.17
C SER A 266 1.17 -4.47 -2.66
N PRO A 267 1.24 -5.69 -2.08
CA PRO A 267 1.16 -5.85 -0.63
C PRO A 267 2.28 -5.11 0.10
N ALA A 268 3.54 -5.24 -0.34
CA ALA A 268 4.69 -4.58 0.27
C ALA A 268 4.61 -3.04 0.16
N MET A 269 4.15 -2.53 -0.99
CA MET A 269 3.95 -1.08 -1.20
C MET A 269 2.78 -0.56 -0.35
N ASN A 270 1.70 -1.34 -0.21
CA ASN A 270 0.52 -0.91 0.52
C ASN A 270 0.70 -0.90 2.05
N ILE A 271 1.72 -1.56 2.57
CA ILE A 271 2.08 -1.50 3.99
C ILE A 271 3.32 -0.64 4.26
N GLY A 272 3.95 -0.08 3.21
CA GLY A 272 5.07 0.86 3.34
C GLY A 272 6.46 0.22 3.38
N LEU A 273 6.60 -1.10 3.20
CA LEU A 273 7.92 -1.77 3.13
C LEU A 273 8.71 -1.37 1.89
N LEU A 274 8.01 -0.99 0.82
CA LEU A 274 8.56 -0.33 -0.38
C LEU A 274 7.77 0.94 -0.63
N THR A 275 8.43 1.98 -1.08
CA THR A 275 7.76 3.20 -1.58
C THR A 275 7.63 3.17 -3.10
N PRO A 276 6.63 3.85 -3.68
CA PRO A 276 6.52 4.00 -5.14
C PRO A 276 7.78 4.58 -5.77
N ASN A 277 8.40 5.57 -5.12
CA ASN A 277 9.65 6.17 -5.61
C ASN A 277 10.79 5.15 -5.71
N GLU A 278 10.97 4.30 -4.69
CA GLU A 278 11.99 3.24 -4.73
C GLU A 278 11.74 2.25 -5.85
N VAL A 279 10.49 1.83 -6.05
CA VAL A 279 10.14 0.87 -7.10
C VAL A 279 10.34 1.47 -8.49
N VAL A 280 9.94 2.72 -8.70
CA VAL A 280 10.14 3.43 -9.96
C VAL A 280 11.62 3.62 -10.25
N SER A 281 12.40 4.13 -9.29
CA SER A 281 13.85 4.33 -9.46
C SER A 281 14.55 3.02 -9.81
N ALA A 282 14.33 1.97 -9.02
CA ALA A 282 14.94 0.66 -9.28
C ALA A 282 14.57 0.09 -10.66
N SER A 283 13.36 0.34 -11.15
CA SER A 283 12.92 -0.13 -12.47
C SER A 283 13.61 0.65 -13.61
N LEU A 284 13.79 1.95 -13.44
CA LEU A 284 14.53 2.79 -14.40
C LEU A 284 16.00 2.41 -14.43
N ASP A 285 16.65 2.34 -13.25
CA ASP A 285 18.05 1.97 -13.11
C ASP A 285 18.34 0.57 -13.70
N PHE A 286 17.44 -0.38 -13.46
CA PHE A 286 17.55 -1.73 -14.04
C PHE A 286 17.40 -1.72 -15.56
N SER A 287 16.46 -0.93 -16.08
CA SER A 287 16.25 -0.81 -17.53
C SER A 287 17.43 -0.15 -18.25
N ASP A 288 18.12 0.80 -17.60
CA ASP A 288 19.31 1.44 -18.16
C ASP A 288 20.50 0.46 -18.29
N GLN A 289 20.55 -0.55 -17.45
CA GLN A 289 21.59 -1.58 -17.42
C GLN A 289 21.24 -2.83 -18.25
N HIS A 290 19.96 -3.03 -18.57
CA HIS A 290 19.45 -4.21 -19.24
C HIS A 290 18.51 -3.80 -20.38
N SER A 291 18.49 -4.56 -21.46
CA SER A 291 17.64 -4.28 -22.63
C SER A 291 16.17 -4.62 -22.35
N ILE A 292 15.53 -3.88 -21.45
CA ILE A 292 14.10 -4.04 -21.14
C ILE A 292 13.24 -3.41 -22.24
N PRO A 293 12.28 -4.15 -22.83
CA PRO A 293 11.38 -3.60 -23.83
C PRO A 293 10.57 -2.41 -23.29
N ILE A 294 10.40 -1.40 -24.11
CA ILE A 294 9.71 -0.16 -23.70
C ILE A 294 8.26 -0.40 -23.22
N ASN A 295 7.56 -1.37 -23.78
CA ASN A 295 6.23 -1.75 -23.33
C ASN A 295 6.22 -2.35 -21.93
N SER A 296 7.28 -3.07 -21.51
CA SER A 296 7.44 -3.58 -20.15
C SER A 296 7.77 -2.44 -19.19
N LEU A 297 8.74 -1.60 -19.52
CA LEU A 297 9.12 -0.47 -18.68
C LEU A 297 7.98 0.54 -18.52
N GLU A 298 7.43 1.05 -19.62
CA GLU A 298 6.34 2.02 -19.59
C GLU A 298 5.09 1.43 -18.94
N GLY A 299 4.72 0.18 -19.29
CA GLY A 299 3.58 -0.51 -18.71
C GLY A 299 3.68 -0.59 -17.19
N PHE A 300 4.82 -0.99 -16.65
CA PHE A 300 5.04 -1.09 -15.21
C PHE A 300 5.05 0.29 -14.52
N ILE A 301 5.76 1.26 -15.07
CA ILE A 301 5.78 2.64 -14.55
C ILE A 301 4.36 3.24 -14.54
N ARG A 302 3.56 2.99 -15.57
CA ARG A 302 2.18 3.46 -15.67
C ARG A 302 1.28 2.93 -14.55
N GLN A 303 1.50 1.71 -14.05
CA GLN A 303 0.74 1.19 -12.91
C GLN A 303 1.04 1.98 -11.63
N ILE A 304 2.25 2.50 -11.47
CA ILE A 304 2.71 3.17 -10.25
C ILE A 304 2.41 4.67 -10.30
N ILE A 305 3.01 5.40 -11.24
CA ILE A 305 2.82 6.86 -11.32
C ILE A 305 1.51 7.28 -12.01
N GLY A 306 0.89 6.35 -12.74
CA GLY A 306 -0.43 6.53 -13.37
C GLY A 306 -1.54 6.04 -12.45
N TRP A 307 -1.84 4.74 -12.50
CA TRP A 307 -3.02 4.18 -11.83
C TRP A 307 -3.04 4.38 -10.33
N ARG A 308 -1.96 4.07 -9.62
CA ARG A 308 -1.92 4.21 -8.15
C ARG A 308 -2.20 5.64 -7.70
N GLU A 309 -1.53 6.62 -8.31
CA GLU A 309 -1.71 8.04 -7.99
C GLU A 309 -3.09 8.56 -8.43
N PHE A 310 -3.55 8.16 -9.60
CA PHE A 310 -4.86 8.56 -10.13
C PHE A 310 -6.02 8.08 -9.24
N ILE A 311 -5.98 6.81 -8.82
CA ILE A 311 -7.00 6.24 -7.92
C ILE A 311 -6.96 6.92 -6.54
N ARG A 312 -5.77 7.23 -6.01
CA ARG A 312 -5.66 8.04 -4.79
C ARG A 312 -6.35 9.40 -4.96
N GLY A 313 -6.10 10.08 -6.07
CA GLY A 313 -6.72 11.38 -6.35
C GLY A 313 -8.25 11.30 -6.42
N ILE A 314 -8.80 10.31 -7.12
CA ILE A 314 -10.25 10.09 -7.16
C ILE A 314 -10.79 9.75 -5.76
N TYR A 315 -10.12 8.88 -5.01
CA TYR A 315 -10.51 8.56 -3.64
C TYR A 315 -10.57 9.81 -2.76
N GLN A 316 -9.57 10.67 -2.84
CA GLN A 316 -9.47 11.88 -2.02
C GLN A 316 -10.62 12.87 -2.29
N VAL A 317 -10.98 13.08 -3.55
CA VAL A 317 -12.00 14.08 -3.93
C VAL A 317 -13.41 13.50 -4.12
N LYS A 318 -13.55 12.21 -4.38
CA LYS A 318 -14.83 11.54 -4.66
C LYS A 318 -15.14 10.34 -3.78
N GLY A 319 -14.23 9.91 -2.89
CA GLY A 319 -14.39 8.70 -2.09
C GLY A 319 -15.67 8.71 -1.22
N VAL A 320 -16.01 9.83 -0.61
CA VAL A 320 -17.27 9.97 0.14
C VAL A 320 -18.48 9.83 -0.78
N TYR A 321 -18.46 10.51 -1.93
CA TYR A 321 -19.55 10.40 -2.91
C TYR A 321 -19.72 8.96 -3.40
N GLN A 322 -18.64 8.27 -3.76
CA GLN A 322 -18.68 6.88 -4.24
C GLN A 322 -19.25 5.90 -3.20
N ARG A 323 -18.95 6.11 -1.91
CA ARG A 323 -19.46 5.26 -0.84
C ARG A 323 -20.92 5.53 -0.47
N THR A 324 -21.42 6.73 -0.72
CA THR A 324 -22.76 7.14 -0.28
C THR A 324 -23.77 7.21 -1.40
N LYS A 325 -23.38 6.98 -2.64
CA LYS A 325 -24.25 7.05 -3.81
C LYS A 325 -24.29 5.75 -4.58
N ASN A 326 -25.48 5.31 -4.92
CA ASN A 326 -25.72 4.27 -5.91
C ASN A 326 -25.78 4.92 -7.30
N HIS A 327 -24.66 4.96 -7.99
CA HIS A 327 -24.53 5.69 -9.26
C HIS A 327 -25.52 5.20 -10.35
N TRP A 328 -25.78 3.91 -10.38
CA TRP A 328 -26.64 3.28 -11.38
C TRP A 328 -28.09 3.13 -10.90
N ASN A 329 -28.40 3.48 -9.65
CA ASN A 329 -29.68 3.24 -9.00
C ASN A 329 -30.16 1.77 -9.07
N PHE A 330 -29.23 0.82 -9.12
CA PHE A 330 -29.56 -0.60 -9.08
C PHE A 330 -29.99 -0.99 -7.66
N THR A 331 -31.18 -1.56 -7.57
CA THR A 331 -31.77 -1.98 -6.28
C THR A 331 -31.91 -3.50 -6.15
N LYS A 332 -31.54 -4.25 -7.19
CA LYS A 332 -31.57 -5.71 -7.15
C LYS A 332 -30.59 -6.20 -6.09
N LYS A 333 -31.08 -7.08 -5.19
CA LYS A 333 -30.24 -7.72 -4.18
C LYS A 333 -29.14 -8.57 -4.86
N ILE A 334 -27.93 -8.49 -4.35
CA ILE A 334 -26.85 -9.39 -4.77
C ILE A 334 -27.21 -10.80 -4.26
N PRO A 335 -27.10 -11.85 -5.11
CA PRO A 335 -27.37 -13.22 -4.68
C PRO A 335 -26.50 -13.64 -3.50
N ASP A 336 -27.06 -14.44 -2.60
CA ASP A 336 -26.40 -14.83 -1.34
C ASP A 336 -25.14 -15.68 -1.60
N GLU A 337 -25.06 -16.34 -2.75
CA GLU A 337 -23.91 -17.16 -3.20
C GLU A 337 -22.61 -16.32 -3.36
N PHE A 338 -22.71 -15.00 -3.46
CA PHE A 338 -21.54 -14.13 -3.45
C PHE A 338 -20.95 -13.94 -2.06
N TYR A 339 -21.64 -14.38 -0.99
CA TYR A 339 -21.24 -14.19 0.41
C TYR A 339 -21.00 -15.51 1.15
N SER A 340 -21.23 -16.65 0.50
CA SER A 340 -21.07 -18.00 1.06
C SER A 340 -19.77 -18.67 0.65
#